data_e332947b3e8473960e34779dd855aca6
#
_entry.id   e332947b3e8473960e34779dd855aca6
#
_cell.length_a   1.000
_cell.length_b   1.000
_cell.length_c   1.000
_cell.angle_alpha   90.00
_cell.angle_beta   90.00
_cell.angle_gamma   90.00
#
_symmetry.space_group_name_H-M   'P 1'
#
loop_
_entity.id
_entity.type
_entity.pdbx_description
1 polymer ?
#
loop_
_entity_poly.entity_id
_entity_poly.type
_entity_poly.pdbx_seq_one_letter_code
_entity_poly.pdbx_strand_id
1 'polypeptide(L)'
;MREVAHATWARRAQLKALDGATPWHQSMGSFVSRLHWRDRVLQKLENKPRLDHENLHRAYDDLRPREPDAVRLQAWCSGQTGLPFVDACMRMLIHTGWLNFRMRAMLVAVARYHLWLDWRATGEHIAPIHRLRPGIHWSQVPMQSDTTGINTVQIYNPVKRGINQDPSGEFIRRSLPEFDDVPDLYIHIPQEW
;
A
#
# COMPACT_ATOMS: atom_id res chain seq x y z
N MET A 1 13.77 3.66 18.29
CA MET A 1 12.85 4.78 17.99
C MET A 1 13.26 6.08 18.66
N ARG A 2 13.58 6.14 19.96
CA ARG A 2 14.09 7.37 20.62
C ARG A 2 15.33 7.92 19.89
N GLU A 3 16.28 7.05 19.56
CA GLU A 3 17.49 7.43 18.81
C GLU A 3 17.18 8.05 17.45
N VAL A 4 16.24 7.45 16.69
CA VAL A 4 15.80 7.98 15.39
C VAL A 4 15.16 9.36 15.55
N ALA A 5 14.31 9.55 16.55
CA ALA A 5 13.69 10.83 16.84
C ALA A 5 14.76 11.88 17.22
N HIS A 6 15.69 11.53 18.11
CA HIS A 6 16.80 12.40 18.49
C HIS A 6 17.68 12.79 17.31
N ALA A 7 18.11 11.83 16.50
CA ALA A 7 18.89 12.09 15.30
C ALA A 7 18.15 13.01 14.30
N THR A 8 16.84 12.79 14.16
CA THR A 8 15.97 13.61 13.29
C THR A 8 15.87 15.04 13.80
N TRP A 9 15.69 15.25 15.10
CA TRP A 9 15.62 16.59 15.70
C TRP A 9 16.97 17.32 15.62
N ALA A 10 18.08 16.63 15.90
CA ALA A 10 19.41 17.18 15.76
C ALA A 10 19.68 17.63 14.29
N ARG A 11 19.33 16.78 13.31
CA ARG A 11 19.47 17.12 11.90
C ARG A 11 18.58 18.29 11.49
N ARG A 12 17.35 18.34 11.98
CA ARG A 12 16.43 19.45 11.73
C ARG A 12 16.98 20.79 12.26
N ALA A 13 17.59 20.78 13.44
CA ALA A 13 18.24 21.97 14.02
C ALA A 13 19.42 22.44 13.15
N GLN A 14 20.25 21.51 12.70
CA GLN A 14 21.36 21.80 11.77
C GLN A 14 20.85 22.41 10.44
N LEU A 15 19.80 21.84 9.86
CA LEU A 15 19.23 22.34 8.61
C LEU A 15 18.61 23.72 8.74
N LYS A 16 18.04 24.06 9.91
CA LYS A 16 17.52 25.41 10.18
C LYS A 16 18.61 26.49 10.25
N ALA A 17 19.82 26.09 10.60
CA ALA A 17 20.97 27.00 10.63
C ALA A 17 21.59 27.23 9.24
N LEU A 18 21.18 26.48 8.23
CA LEU A 18 21.59 26.66 6.84
C LEU A 18 20.58 27.58 6.15
N ASP A 19 21.04 28.70 5.66
CA ASP A 19 20.21 29.66 4.91
C ASP A 19 19.64 29.03 3.62
N GLY A 20 18.32 29.16 3.45
CA GLY A 20 17.59 28.76 2.25
C GLY A 20 16.64 27.57 2.45
N ALA A 21 15.49 27.65 1.77
CA ALA A 21 14.51 26.56 1.69
C ALA A 21 15.10 25.43 0.83
N THR A 22 15.79 24.49 1.44
CA THR A 22 16.35 23.36 0.73
C THR A 22 15.33 22.23 0.62
N PRO A 23 15.41 21.38 -0.42
CA PRO A 23 14.59 20.15 -0.54
C PRO A 23 14.65 19.27 0.71
N TRP A 24 15.72 19.37 1.50
CA TRP A 24 15.91 18.67 2.76
C TRP A 24 14.91 19.07 3.85
N HIS A 25 14.47 20.34 3.90
CA HIS A 25 13.43 20.75 4.88
C HIS A 25 12.11 20.07 4.62
N GLN A 26 11.70 19.96 3.36
CA GLN A 26 10.48 19.29 2.96
C GLN A 26 10.55 17.78 3.24
N SER A 27 11.68 17.16 2.87
CA SER A 27 11.91 15.73 3.14
C SER A 27 11.93 15.42 4.63
N MET A 28 12.57 16.26 5.43
CA MET A 28 12.61 16.13 6.89
C MET A 28 11.22 16.31 7.50
N GLY A 29 10.44 17.28 7.04
CA GLY A 29 9.05 17.47 7.46
C GLY A 29 8.19 16.24 7.17
N SER A 30 8.33 15.68 5.98
CA SER A 30 7.65 14.45 5.58
C SER A 30 8.06 13.25 6.46
N PHE A 31 9.35 13.10 6.75
CA PHE A 31 9.84 12.03 7.61
C PHE A 31 9.31 12.13 9.05
N VAL A 32 9.37 13.33 9.65
CA VAL A 32 8.79 13.58 10.99
C VAL A 32 7.31 13.28 11.03
N SER A 33 6.55 13.70 9.99
CA SER A 33 5.14 13.37 9.88
C SER A 33 4.89 11.85 9.90
N ARG A 34 5.75 11.05 9.27
CA ARG A 34 5.63 9.58 9.28
C ARG A 34 5.91 8.97 10.65
N LEU A 35 6.82 9.54 11.43
CA LEU A 35 7.05 9.12 12.82
C LEU A 35 5.80 9.36 13.67
N HIS A 36 5.16 10.53 13.56
CA HIS A 36 3.90 10.82 14.27
C HIS A 36 2.75 9.91 13.83
N TRP A 37 2.65 9.60 12.53
CA TRP A 37 1.66 8.64 12.03
C TRP A 37 1.84 7.26 12.68
N ARG A 38 3.07 6.79 12.76
CA ARG A 38 3.39 5.52 13.41
C ARG A 38 2.96 5.53 14.88
N ASP A 39 3.28 6.61 15.62
CA ASP A 39 2.94 6.70 17.03
C ASP A 39 1.42 6.71 17.26
N ARG A 40 0.66 7.38 16.39
CA ARG A 40 -0.82 7.33 16.42
C ARG A 40 -1.38 5.93 16.19
N VAL A 41 -0.78 5.16 15.30
CA VAL A 41 -1.21 3.78 15.05
C VAL A 41 -0.92 2.90 16.27
N LEU A 42 0.26 3.07 16.87
CA LEU A 42 0.61 2.37 18.12
C LEU A 42 -0.36 2.69 19.26
N GLN A 43 -0.65 3.98 19.49
CA GLN A 43 -1.62 4.39 20.50
C GLN A 43 -3.03 3.82 20.26
N LYS A 44 -3.47 3.76 18.98
CA LYS A 44 -4.75 3.13 18.65
C LYS A 44 -4.75 1.65 18.98
N LEU A 45 -3.67 0.95 18.67
CA LEU A 45 -3.53 -0.47 18.96
C LEU A 45 -3.47 -0.74 20.46
N GLU A 46 -2.74 0.09 21.23
CA GLU A 46 -2.69 0.02 22.70
C GLU A 46 -4.07 0.23 23.31
N ASN A 47 -4.83 1.21 22.81
CA ASN A 47 -6.19 1.49 23.30
C ASN A 47 -7.23 0.46 22.88
N LYS A 48 -7.03 -0.18 21.73
CA LYS A 48 -7.93 -1.18 21.15
C LYS A 48 -7.12 -2.33 20.53
N PRO A 49 -6.59 -3.26 21.34
CA PRO A 49 -5.78 -4.38 20.82
C PRO A 49 -6.50 -5.24 19.78
N ARG A 50 -7.84 -5.28 19.84
CA ARG A 50 -8.67 -6.04 18.88
C ARG A 50 -8.62 -5.52 17.45
N LEU A 51 -8.12 -4.31 17.21
CA LEU A 51 -7.92 -3.77 15.86
C LEU A 51 -6.99 -4.63 14.99
N ASP A 52 -6.25 -5.51 15.62
CA ASP A 52 -5.43 -6.49 14.93
C ASP A 52 -6.26 -7.54 14.16
N HIS A 53 -7.49 -7.81 14.63
CA HIS A 53 -8.35 -8.86 14.09
C HIS A 53 -9.78 -8.40 13.80
N GLU A 54 -10.18 -7.21 14.26
CA GLU A 54 -11.54 -6.68 14.11
C GLU A 54 -11.54 -5.38 13.30
N ASN A 55 -12.66 -5.09 12.64
CA ASN A 55 -12.85 -3.79 12.01
C ASN A 55 -12.93 -2.70 13.09
N LEU A 56 -12.48 -1.51 12.78
CA LEU A 56 -12.61 -0.37 13.69
C LEU A 56 -14.09 0.01 13.89
N HIS A 57 -14.86 -0.04 12.81
CA HIS A 57 -16.29 0.24 12.82
C HIS A 57 -17.08 -1.03 12.49
N ARG A 58 -18.00 -1.41 13.40
CA ARG A 58 -18.78 -2.64 13.28
C ARG A 58 -19.67 -2.74 12.04
N ALA A 59 -20.06 -1.63 11.44
CA ALA A 59 -20.80 -1.63 10.17
C ALA A 59 -20.04 -2.29 9.00
N TYR A 60 -18.73 -2.52 9.16
CA TYR A 60 -17.90 -3.23 8.19
C TYR A 60 -17.74 -4.72 8.51
N ASP A 61 -18.30 -5.18 9.65
CA ASP A 61 -18.32 -6.59 9.99
C ASP A 61 -19.27 -7.30 9.02
N ASP A 62 -18.85 -8.49 8.59
CA ASP A 62 -19.60 -9.37 7.69
C ASP A 62 -20.01 -8.76 6.32
N LEU A 63 -19.51 -7.54 6.02
CA LEU A 63 -19.71 -6.93 4.70
C LEU A 63 -19.06 -7.76 3.58
N ARG A 64 -17.99 -8.48 3.90
CA ARG A 64 -17.28 -9.37 2.98
C ARG A 64 -17.17 -10.75 3.58
N PRO A 65 -17.24 -11.83 2.75
CA PRO A 65 -17.03 -13.18 3.24
C PRO A 65 -15.69 -13.30 3.95
N ARG A 66 -15.66 -13.91 5.13
CA ARG A 66 -14.40 -14.20 5.84
C ARG A 66 -13.59 -15.24 5.13
N GLU A 67 -14.25 -16.21 4.51
CA GLU A 67 -13.64 -17.17 3.61
C GLU A 67 -13.52 -16.51 2.24
N PRO A 68 -12.30 -16.16 1.80
CA PRO A 68 -12.10 -15.46 0.54
C PRO A 68 -12.31 -16.40 -0.65
N ASP A 69 -12.75 -15.83 -1.77
CA ASP A 69 -12.67 -16.51 -3.05
C ASP A 69 -11.20 -16.88 -3.35
N ALA A 70 -10.92 -18.18 -3.35
CA ALA A 70 -9.56 -18.70 -3.48
C ALA A 70 -8.91 -18.34 -4.82
N VAL A 71 -9.69 -18.28 -5.89
CA VAL A 71 -9.21 -17.94 -7.24
C VAL A 71 -8.79 -16.48 -7.29
N ARG A 72 -9.64 -15.58 -6.80
CA ARG A 72 -9.34 -14.13 -6.76
C ARG A 72 -8.17 -13.83 -5.83
N LEU A 73 -8.12 -14.47 -4.67
CA LEU A 73 -7.03 -14.30 -3.72
C LEU A 73 -5.72 -14.76 -4.33
N GLN A 74 -5.68 -15.95 -4.94
CA GLN A 74 -4.50 -16.48 -5.58
C GLN A 74 -4.03 -15.60 -6.74
N ALA A 75 -4.93 -15.14 -7.59
CA ALA A 75 -4.62 -14.23 -8.69
C ALA A 75 -3.99 -12.92 -8.18
N TRP A 76 -4.54 -12.36 -7.11
CA TRP A 76 -3.97 -11.17 -6.49
C TRP A 76 -2.61 -11.44 -5.84
N CYS A 77 -2.48 -12.53 -5.08
CA CYS A 77 -1.23 -12.91 -4.43
C CYS A 77 -0.08 -13.16 -5.40
N SER A 78 -0.38 -13.68 -6.59
CA SER A 78 0.65 -13.99 -7.62
C SER A 78 0.88 -12.85 -8.62
N GLY A 79 0.10 -11.75 -8.56
CA GLY A 79 0.15 -10.68 -9.56
C GLY A 79 -0.32 -11.16 -10.93
N GLN A 80 -1.51 -11.76 -10.97
CA GLN A 80 -2.19 -12.29 -12.14
C GLN A 80 -3.67 -11.90 -12.15
N THR A 81 -3.98 -10.66 -11.75
CA THR A 81 -5.35 -10.16 -11.67
C THR A 81 -5.91 -9.74 -13.03
N GLY A 82 -5.06 -9.59 -14.03
CA GLY A 82 -5.42 -9.02 -15.33
C GLY A 82 -5.42 -7.48 -15.33
N LEU A 83 -4.95 -6.86 -14.26
CA LEU A 83 -4.74 -5.41 -14.16
C LEU A 83 -3.23 -5.13 -14.22
N PRO A 84 -2.66 -4.76 -15.38
CA PRO A 84 -1.21 -4.79 -15.61
C PRO A 84 -0.39 -4.03 -14.58
N PHE A 85 -0.80 -2.82 -14.24
CA PHE A 85 -0.07 -2.01 -13.26
C PHE A 85 -0.17 -2.56 -11.83
N VAL A 86 -1.28 -3.19 -11.48
CA VAL A 86 -1.48 -3.87 -10.19
C VAL A 86 -0.59 -5.10 -10.11
N ASP A 87 -0.58 -5.91 -11.17
CA ASP A 87 0.20 -7.13 -11.26
C ASP A 87 1.70 -6.84 -11.25
N ALA A 88 2.14 -5.83 -11.97
CA ALA A 88 3.52 -5.33 -11.94
C ALA A 88 3.94 -4.89 -10.52
N CYS A 89 3.08 -4.17 -9.81
CA CYS A 89 3.32 -3.76 -8.43
C CYS A 89 3.43 -4.98 -7.48
N MET A 90 2.55 -5.97 -7.63
CA MET A 90 2.58 -7.16 -6.79
C MET A 90 3.84 -7.99 -7.06
N ARG A 91 4.21 -8.23 -8.31
CA ARG A 91 5.43 -8.98 -8.66
C ARG A 91 6.70 -8.26 -8.20
N MET A 92 6.75 -6.94 -8.35
CA MET A 92 7.85 -6.14 -7.78
C MET A 92 7.92 -6.30 -6.26
N LEU A 93 6.79 -6.28 -5.57
CA LEU A 93 6.74 -6.47 -4.13
C LEU A 93 7.26 -7.85 -3.71
N ILE A 94 6.84 -8.91 -4.40
CA ILE A 94 7.28 -10.28 -4.17
C ILE A 94 8.80 -10.40 -4.39
N HIS A 95 9.30 -9.82 -5.47
CA HIS A 95 10.72 -9.92 -5.85
C HIS A 95 11.64 -9.12 -4.92
N THR A 96 11.24 -7.89 -4.56
CA THR A 96 12.12 -6.96 -3.84
C THR A 96 11.82 -6.85 -2.34
N GLY A 97 10.64 -7.26 -1.91
CA GLY A 97 10.14 -7.02 -0.54
C GLY A 97 9.80 -5.56 -0.27
N TRP A 98 9.84 -4.69 -1.30
CA TRP A 98 9.59 -3.26 -1.15
C TRP A 98 8.66 -2.70 -2.21
N LEU A 99 7.75 -1.84 -1.77
CA LEU A 99 6.86 -1.07 -2.64
C LEU A 99 6.56 0.27 -1.96
N ASN A 100 6.47 1.35 -2.74
CA ASN A 100 6.14 2.65 -2.17
C ASN A 100 4.71 2.68 -1.56
N PHE A 101 4.49 3.62 -0.64
CA PHE A 101 3.24 3.72 0.11
C PHE A 101 1.98 3.79 -0.77
N ARG A 102 2.00 4.61 -1.83
CA ARG A 102 0.82 4.81 -2.68
C ARG A 102 0.46 3.57 -3.48
N MET A 103 1.46 2.81 -3.93
CA MET A 103 1.25 1.55 -4.65
C MET A 103 0.75 0.47 -3.70
N ARG A 104 1.26 0.40 -2.46
CA ARG A 104 0.72 -0.51 -1.44
C ARG A 104 -0.74 -0.23 -1.14
N ALA A 105 -1.11 1.05 -0.94
CA ALA A 105 -2.49 1.44 -0.72
C ALA A 105 -3.40 1.03 -1.89
N MET A 106 -2.91 1.17 -3.13
CA MET A 106 -3.62 0.73 -4.32
C MET A 106 -3.79 -0.79 -4.33
N LEU A 107 -2.74 -1.58 -4.09
CA LEU A 107 -2.83 -3.05 -4.04
C LEU A 107 -3.92 -3.51 -3.07
N VAL A 108 -3.93 -2.94 -1.87
CA VAL A 108 -4.94 -3.27 -0.86
C VAL A 108 -6.32 -2.80 -1.28
N ALA A 109 -6.45 -1.60 -1.83
CA ALA A 109 -7.73 -1.09 -2.30
C ALA A 109 -8.31 -1.95 -3.44
N VAL A 110 -7.49 -2.40 -4.39
CA VAL A 110 -7.92 -3.32 -5.45
C VAL A 110 -8.42 -4.63 -4.88
N ALA A 111 -7.67 -5.25 -3.98
CA ALA A 111 -8.10 -6.48 -3.32
C ALA A 111 -9.46 -6.31 -2.61
N ARG A 112 -9.67 -5.16 -1.97
CA ARG A 112 -10.86 -4.91 -1.14
C ARG A 112 -12.07 -4.48 -1.94
N TYR A 113 -11.91 -3.63 -2.93
CA TYR A 113 -13.03 -2.99 -3.63
C TYR A 113 -13.32 -3.61 -5.00
N HIS A 114 -12.30 -4.09 -5.72
CA HIS A 114 -12.46 -4.69 -7.02
C HIS A 114 -12.61 -6.22 -6.95
N LEU A 115 -11.80 -6.87 -6.10
CA LEU A 115 -11.86 -8.32 -5.92
C LEU A 115 -12.75 -8.76 -4.76
N TRP A 116 -13.23 -7.83 -3.95
CA TRP A 116 -14.14 -8.05 -2.81
C TRP A 116 -13.60 -8.98 -1.72
N LEU A 117 -12.27 -9.01 -1.54
CA LEU A 117 -11.59 -9.88 -0.58
C LEU A 117 -11.63 -9.29 0.85
N ASP A 118 -11.64 -10.14 1.88
CA ASP A 118 -11.47 -9.70 3.27
C ASP A 118 -10.02 -9.24 3.51
N TRP A 119 -9.86 -8.17 4.30
CA TRP A 119 -8.55 -7.57 4.54
C TRP A 119 -7.59 -8.49 5.32
N ARG A 120 -8.13 -9.43 6.09
CA ARG A 120 -7.32 -10.37 6.87
C ARG A 120 -6.53 -11.28 5.95
N ALA A 121 -7.20 -11.88 4.99
CA ALA A 121 -6.56 -12.76 4.01
C ALA A 121 -5.48 -12.04 3.19
N THR A 122 -5.75 -10.79 2.77
CA THR A 122 -4.77 -9.99 2.01
C THR A 122 -3.63 -9.48 2.90
N GLY A 123 -3.92 -9.18 4.16
CA GLY A 123 -2.94 -8.78 5.15
C GLY A 123 -1.94 -9.90 5.47
N GLU A 124 -2.45 -11.13 5.66
CA GLU A 124 -1.61 -12.32 5.89
C GLU A 124 -0.61 -12.56 4.78
N HIS A 125 -0.99 -12.29 3.54
CA HIS A 125 -0.07 -12.40 2.41
C HIS A 125 1.00 -11.30 2.37
N ILE A 126 0.59 -10.03 2.58
CA ILE A 126 1.52 -8.89 2.48
C ILE A 126 2.48 -8.81 3.67
N ALA A 127 2.05 -9.16 4.87
CA ALA A 127 2.82 -8.98 6.09
C ALA A 127 4.20 -9.68 6.06
N PRO A 128 4.34 -10.96 5.66
CA PRO A 128 5.63 -11.62 5.56
C PRO A 128 6.55 -10.99 4.51
N ILE A 129 6.00 -10.62 3.35
CA ILE A 129 6.76 -10.05 2.23
C ILE A 129 7.44 -8.75 2.64
N HIS A 130 6.74 -7.90 3.37
CA HIS A 130 7.28 -6.65 3.90
C HIS A 130 8.14 -6.82 5.16
N ARG A 131 8.37 -8.04 5.65
CA ARG A 131 9.01 -8.31 6.96
C ARG A 131 8.34 -7.52 8.10
N LEU A 132 7.04 -7.36 8.00
CA LEU A 132 6.27 -6.59 8.94
C LEU A 132 5.95 -7.46 10.15
N ARG A 133 6.18 -6.93 11.35
CA ARG A 133 5.75 -7.62 12.56
C ARG A 133 4.23 -7.62 12.65
N PRO A 134 3.59 -8.74 13.02
CA PRO A 134 2.16 -8.77 13.33
C PRO A 134 1.79 -7.64 14.31
N GLY A 135 0.60 -7.14 14.23
CA GLY A 135 0.03 -6.16 15.15
C GLY A 135 0.08 -4.72 14.66
N ILE A 136 1.25 -4.15 14.40
CA ILE A 136 1.37 -2.73 14.03
C ILE A 136 1.07 -2.49 12.55
N HIS A 137 1.42 -3.43 11.70
CA HIS A 137 1.34 -3.26 10.27
C HIS A 137 0.05 -3.83 9.67
N TRP A 138 -0.56 -4.80 10.32
CA TRP A 138 -1.85 -5.32 9.93
C TRP A 138 -2.93 -4.25 9.95
N SER A 139 -2.95 -3.43 11.00
CA SER A 139 -3.89 -2.32 11.07
C SER A 139 -3.56 -1.18 10.11
N GLN A 140 -2.29 -1.00 9.73
CA GLN A 140 -1.91 0.05 8.75
C GLN A 140 -2.35 -0.28 7.33
N VAL A 141 -2.30 -1.55 6.93
CA VAL A 141 -2.66 -1.96 5.56
C VAL A 141 -4.15 -1.73 5.28
N PRO A 142 -5.10 -2.16 6.13
CA PRO A 142 -6.50 -1.81 5.99
C PRO A 142 -6.78 -0.31 6.16
N MET A 143 -6.04 0.38 7.04
CA MET A 143 -6.20 1.82 7.22
C MET A 143 -5.79 2.62 5.99
N GLN A 144 -4.82 2.13 5.22
CA GLN A 144 -4.37 2.79 3.97
C GLN A 144 -5.44 2.80 2.88
N SER A 145 -6.32 1.82 2.87
CA SER A 145 -7.43 1.70 1.92
C SER A 145 -8.78 2.09 2.50
N ASP A 146 -8.79 2.59 3.75
CA ASP A 146 -9.98 3.03 4.48
C ASP A 146 -11.09 1.96 4.59
N THR A 147 -10.69 0.69 4.63
CA THR A 147 -11.61 -0.45 4.60
C THR A 147 -12.14 -0.87 5.97
N THR A 148 -11.66 -0.25 7.04
CA THR A 148 -12.06 -0.55 8.42
C THR A 148 -12.90 0.56 9.07
N GLY A 149 -13.25 1.60 8.31
CA GLY A 149 -14.07 2.71 8.79
C GLY A 149 -13.28 3.80 9.55
N ILE A 150 -11.98 3.93 9.28
CA ILE A 150 -11.14 4.96 9.92
C ILE A 150 -11.25 6.31 9.22
N ASN A 151 -11.29 6.30 7.89
CA ASN A 151 -11.35 7.50 7.05
C ASN A 151 -12.43 7.33 5.96
N THR A 152 -12.49 8.26 5.03
CA THR A 152 -13.34 8.17 3.85
C THR A 152 -12.86 7.08 2.91
N VAL A 153 -13.78 6.30 2.38
CA VAL A 153 -13.51 5.24 1.41
C VAL A 153 -12.76 5.80 0.19
N GLN A 154 -11.62 5.21 -0.13
CA GLN A 154 -10.81 5.58 -1.29
C GLN A 154 -10.71 4.42 -2.27
N ILE A 155 -11.54 4.46 -3.30
CA ILE A 155 -11.50 3.49 -4.39
C ILE A 155 -10.55 4.01 -5.46
N TYR A 156 -9.46 3.29 -5.68
CA TYR A 156 -8.50 3.61 -6.72
C TYR A 156 -8.98 3.08 -8.07
N ASN A 157 -8.85 3.88 -9.12
CA ASN A 157 -8.93 3.37 -10.49
C ASN A 157 -7.53 2.86 -10.88
N PRO A 158 -7.33 1.55 -11.04
CA PRO A 158 -6.01 0.96 -11.30
C PRO A 158 -5.45 1.35 -12.67
N VAL A 159 -6.30 1.45 -13.70
CA VAL A 159 -5.90 1.85 -15.06
C VAL A 159 -5.41 3.28 -15.06
N LYS A 160 -6.22 4.22 -14.55
CA LYS A 160 -5.82 5.63 -14.45
C LYS A 160 -4.55 5.80 -13.61
N ARG A 161 -4.38 4.97 -12.59
CA ARG A 161 -3.16 5.01 -11.77
C ARG A 161 -1.94 4.52 -12.56
N GLY A 162 -2.10 3.47 -13.34
CA GLY A 162 -1.07 2.97 -14.25
C GLY A 162 -0.63 4.05 -15.24
N ILE A 163 -1.56 4.63 -15.98
CA ILE A 163 -1.29 5.70 -16.95
C ILE A 163 -0.56 6.88 -16.31
N ASN A 164 -0.93 7.29 -15.10
CA ASN A 164 -0.30 8.42 -14.42
C ASN A 164 1.11 8.14 -13.86
N GLN A 165 1.43 6.89 -13.53
CA GLN A 165 2.69 6.52 -12.87
C GLN A 165 3.69 5.86 -13.81
N ASP A 166 3.21 5.27 -14.88
CA ASP A 166 3.99 4.53 -15.87
C ASP A 166 3.40 4.76 -17.28
N PRO A 167 3.40 6.00 -17.78
CA PRO A 167 2.74 6.34 -19.05
C PRO A 167 3.24 5.52 -20.25
N SER A 168 4.52 5.19 -20.26
CA SER A 168 5.17 4.40 -21.32
C SER A 168 5.04 2.89 -21.14
N GLY A 169 4.55 2.42 -19.98
CA GLY A 169 4.50 1.00 -19.66
C GLY A 169 5.86 0.33 -19.40
N GLU A 170 6.91 1.13 -19.20
CA GLU A 170 8.26 0.59 -18.96
C GLU A 170 8.32 -0.25 -17.68
N PHE A 171 7.70 0.22 -16.62
CA PHE A 171 7.63 -0.52 -15.36
C PHE A 171 6.79 -1.79 -15.50
N ILE A 172 5.68 -1.72 -16.23
CA ILE A 172 4.82 -2.90 -16.52
C ILE A 172 5.65 -3.94 -17.25
N ARG A 173 6.27 -3.62 -18.39
CA ARG A 173 7.08 -4.57 -19.20
C ARG A 173 8.20 -5.19 -18.39
N ARG A 174 8.95 -4.39 -17.63
CA ARG A 174 10.02 -4.89 -16.78
C ARG A 174 9.55 -5.90 -15.73
N SER A 175 8.32 -5.75 -15.25
CA SER A 175 7.76 -6.61 -14.19
C SER A 175 6.93 -7.76 -14.74
N LEU A 176 6.44 -7.64 -15.97
CA LEU A 176 5.57 -8.56 -16.68
C LEU A 176 6.14 -8.81 -18.09
N PRO A 177 7.13 -9.72 -18.25
CA PRO A 177 7.72 -9.99 -19.57
C PRO A 177 6.71 -10.43 -20.63
N GLU A 178 5.60 -11.02 -20.21
CA GLU A 178 4.50 -11.38 -21.10
C GLU A 178 3.82 -10.19 -21.80
N PHE A 179 4.16 -8.96 -21.40
CA PHE A 179 3.64 -7.72 -22.01
C PHE A 179 4.64 -7.05 -22.96
N ASP A 180 5.78 -7.67 -23.24
CA ASP A 180 6.82 -7.06 -24.10
C ASP A 180 6.30 -6.73 -25.50
N ASP A 181 5.45 -7.59 -26.08
CA ASP A 181 4.88 -7.42 -27.41
C ASP A 181 3.59 -6.57 -27.44
N VAL A 182 3.06 -6.17 -26.28
CA VAL A 182 1.84 -5.36 -26.21
C VAL A 182 2.14 -3.92 -26.62
N PRO A 183 1.43 -3.34 -27.62
CA PRO A 183 1.63 -1.95 -28.01
C PRO A 183 1.38 -0.97 -26.86
N ASP A 184 2.12 0.15 -26.84
CA ASP A 184 2.03 1.17 -25.76
C ASP A 184 0.60 1.65 -25.52
N LEU A 185 -0.21 1.74 -26.57
CA LEU A 185 -1.60 2.17 -26.48
C LEU A 185 -2.44 1.25 -25.59
N TYR A 186 -2.14 -0.03 -25.58
CA TYR A 186 -2.91 -1.05 -24.88
C TYR A 186 -2.24 -1.57 -23.61
N ILE A 187 -1.04 -1.09 -23.27
CA ILE A 187 -0.25 -1.60 -22.14
C ILE A 187 -1.00 -1.56 -20.80
N HIS A 188 -1.92 -0.62 -20.63
CA HIS A 188 -2.74 -0.48 -19.42
C HIS A 188 -4.13 -1.14 -19.53
N ILE A 189 -4.56 -1.48 -20.74
CA ILE A 189 -5.87 -2.04 -21.08
C ILE A 189 -5.73 -3.14 -22.14
N PRO A 190 -4.95 -4.19 -21.88
CA PRO A 190 -4.63 -5.21 -22.90
C PRO A 190 -5.84 -5.97 -23.45
N GLN A 191 -6.96 -5.95 -22.74
CA GLN A 191 -8.21 -6.54 -23.18
C GLN A 191 -8.84 -5.79 -24.37
N GLU A 192 -8.34 -4.61 -24.75
CA GLU A 192 -8.77 -3.84 -25.91
C GLU A 192 -7.87 -4.06 -27.14
N TRP A 193 -6.77 -4.81 -26.95
CA TRP A 193 -5.86 -5.22 -28.01
C TRP A 193 -6.33 -6.55 -28.62
#